data_b7f5907ec6390b91e7b207416401cdab
#
_entry.id   b7f5907ec6390b91e7b207416401cdab
#
_cell.length_a   1.000
_cell.length_b   1.000
_cell.length_c   1.000
_cell.angle_alpha   90.00
_cell.angle_beta   90.00
_cell.angle_gamma   90.00
#
_symmetry.space_group_name_H-M   'P 1'
#
loop_
_entity.id
_entity.type
_entity.pdbx_description
1 polymer ?
#
loop_
_entity_poly.entity_id
_entity_poly.type
_entity_poly.pdbx_seq_one_letter_code
_entity_poly.pdbx_strand_id
1 'polypeptide(L)'
;MTARPLHELVEDGWASALQPVGPQVAQMGEFLRTELAAGHGYLPAGPNVLRAFTFPFEQVRVLIVGQDPYPTPGHAVGLSFSVAPDVRPLPRSLDNIFTEYGKDLGYPPPSTGDLTPWAERGVMLLNRVLTVRPGTPASHRGKGWEAVTECAIRALVAREQPLVAVLWGRDASTLKPMLEGSDCVAIESPHPSPLSASRGFFGSRPFSRANELLEKMGADPIDWRLP
;
A
#
# COMPACT_ATOMS: atom_id res chain seq x y z
N MET A 1 -26.68 -10.66 -7.33
CA MET A 1 -25.86 -11.27 -6.25
C MET A 1 -25.67 -10.21 -5.18
N THR A 2 -26.05 -10.48 -3.94
CA THR A 2 -25.82 -9.59 -2.79
C THR A 2 -24.31 -9.40 -2.59
N ALA A 3 -23.87 -8.18 -2.28
CA ALA A 3 -22.48 -7.91 -1.94
C ALA A 3 -22.11 -8.73 -0.70
N ARG A 4 -20.93 -9.34 -0.68
CA ARG A 4 -20.41 -10.03 0.50
C ARG A 4 -20.13 -9.01 1.60
N PRO A 5 -20.45 -9.32 2.88
CA PRO A 5 -20.16 -8.42 3.99
C PRO A 5 -18.63 -8.27 4.21
N LEU A 6 -18.22 -7.13 4.80
CA LEU A 6 -16.80 -6.80 4.99
C LEU A 6 -16.03 -7.88 5.77
N HIS A 7 -16.61 -8.48 6.82
CA HIS A 7 -15.97 -9.50 7.63
C HIS A 7 -15.64 -10.81 6.89
N GLU A 8 -16.20 -11.02 5.69
CA GLU A 8 -15.82 -12.13 4.80
C GLU A 8 -14.71 -11.74 3.80
N LEU A 9 -14.38 -10.45 3.72
CA LEU A 9 -13.47 -9.91 2.70
C LEU A 9 -12.14 -9.44 3.28
N VAL A 10 -12.12 -9.04 4.55
CA VAL A 10 -10.97 -8.46 5.23
C VAL A 10 -10.85 -9.02 6.65
N GLU A 11 -9.72 -8.76 7.31
CA GLU A 11 -9.51 -9.16 8.71
C GLU A 11 -10.46 -8.36 9.65
N ASP A 12 -10.83 -8.94 10.80
CA ASP A 12 -11.90 -8.44 11.68
C ASP A 12 -11.68 -6.99 12.16
N GLY A 13 -10.46 -6.60 12.49
CA GLY A 13 -10.11 -5.22 12.86
C GLY A 13 -10.37 -4.25 11.71
N TRP A 14 -10.01 -4.66 10.48
CA TRP A 14 -10.32 -3.89 9.28
C TRP A 14 -11.81 -3.88 8.94
N ALA A 15 -12.53 -4.99 9.17
CA ALA A 15 -13.98 -5.03 8.97
C ALA A 15 -14.69 -3.98 9.85
N SER A 16 -14.23 -3.83 11.10
CA SER A 16 -14.73 -2.82 12.04
C SER A 16 -14.33 -1.40 11.60
N ALA A 17 -13.06 -1.19 11.28
CA ALA A 17 -12.50 0.10 10.87
C ALA A 17 -13.13 0.65 9.57
N LEU A 18 -13.45 -0.22 8.62
CA LEU A 18 -14.03 0.14 7.32
C LEU A 18 -15.57 0.13 7.32
N GLN A 19 -16.23 -0.19 8.43
CA GLN A 19 -17.68 -0.22 8.54
C GLN A 19 -18.34 1.07 8.03
N PRO A 20 -17.83 2.28 8.33
CA PRO A 20 -18.44 3.53 7.85
C PRO A 20 -18.45 3.66 6.33
N VAL A 21 -17.55 3.00 5.62
CA VAL A 21 -17.44 3.01 4.15
C VAL A 21 -17.87 1.71 3.50
N GLY A 22 -18.55 0.84 4.25
CA GLY A 22 -19.12 -0.41 3.71
C GLY A 22 -19.99 -0.21 2.46
N PRO A 23 -20.91 0.76 2.44
CA PRO A 23 -21.68 1.09 1.24
C PRO A 23 -20.79 1.50 0.05
N GLN A 24 -19.70 2.24 0.30
CA GLN A 24 -18.76 2.65 -0.73
C GLN A 24 -17.99 1.43 -1.31
N VAL A 25 -17.58 0.49 -0.45
CA VAL A 25 -16.95 -0.78 -0.91
C VAL A 25 -17.93 -1.56 -1.79
N ALA A 26 -19.20 -1.65 -1.41
CA ALA A 26 -20.23 -2.30 -2.22
C ALA A 26 -20.42 -1.61 -3.58
N GLN A 27 -20.45 -0.27 -3.60
CA GLN A 27 -20.55 0.53 -4.83
C GLN A 27 -19.34 0.28 -5.75
N MET A 28 -18.13 0.16 -5.18
CA MET A 28 -16.95 -0.18 -5.97
C MET A 28 -17.04 -1.59 -6.55
N GLY A 29 -17.64 -2.53 -5.84
CA GLY A 29 -17.94 -3.86 -6.36
C GLY A 29 -18.87 -3.81 -7.59
N GLU A 30 -19.91 -2.95 -7.58
CA GLU A 30 -20.78 -2.72 -8.75
C GLU A 30 -20.01 -2.07 -9.91
N PHE A 31 -19.20 -1.05 -9.61
CA PHE A 31 -18.34 -0.42 -10.60
C PHE A 31 -17.44 -1.45 -11.30
N LEU A 32 -16.79 -2.36 -10.56
CA LEU A 32 -15.94 -3.39 -11.15
C LEU A 32 -16.72 -4.40 -12.01
N ARG A 33 -17.96 -4.72 -11.63
CA ARG A 33 -18.84 -5.55 -12.48
C ARG A 33 -19.18 -4.84 -13.80
N THR A 34 -19.41 -3.52 -13.74
CA THR A 34 -19.64 -2.70 -14.93
C THR A 34 -18.41 -2.66 -15.85
N GLU A 35 -17.21 -2.54 -15.29
CA GLU A 35 -15.95 -2.63 -16.05
C GLU A 35 -15.80 -3.97 -16.77
N LEU A 36 -16.14 -5.08 -16.10
CA LEU A 36 -16.13 -6.42 -16.72
C LEU A 36 -17.17 -6.54 -17.83
N ALA A 37 -18.40 -6.07 -17.59
CA ALA A 37 -19.48 -6.12 -18.59
C ALA A 37 -19.16 -5.27 -19.83
N ALA A 38 -18.41 -4.18 -19.66
CA ALA A 38 -17.93 -3.34 -20.74
C ALA A 38 -16.69 -3.91 -21.48
N GLY A 39 -16.16 -5.05 -21.03
CA GLY A 39 -14.98 -5.68 -21.63
C GLY A 39 -13.65 -5.03 -21.28
N HIS A 40 -13.62 -4.08 -20.33
CA HIS A 40 -12.40 -3.39 -19.93
C HIS A 40 -11.51 -4.25 -19.01
N GLY A 41 -12.12 -5.05 -18.12
CA GLY A 41 -11.42 -5.75 -17.06
C GLY A 41 -10.86 -4.83 -15.98
N TYR A 42 -10.22 -5.41 -14.97
CA TYR A 42 -9.50 -4.67 -13.93
C TYR A 42 -8.39 -5.52 -13.29
N LEU A 43 -7.41 -4.85 -12.69
CA LEU A 43 -6.32 -5.42 -11.90
C LEU A 43 -6.31 -4.76 -10.52
N PRO A 44 -5.89 -5.51 -9.46
CA PRO A 44 -5.55 -6.93 -9.44
C PRO A 44 -6.78 -7.82 -9.60
N ALA A 45 -6.60 -9.15 -9.67
CA ALA A 45 -7.70 -10.11 -9.65
C ALA A 45 -8.59 -9.92 -8.42
N GLY A 46 -9.90 -10.18 -8.55
CA GLY A 46 -10.92 -9.88 -7.54
C GLY A 46 -10.55 -10.24 -6.09
N PRO A 47 -10.03 -11.46 -5.80
CA PRO A 47 -9.61 -11.82 -4.44
C PRO A 47 -8.50 -10.91 -3.86
N ASN A 48 -7.71 -10.28 -4.72
CA ASN A 48 -6.58 -9.43 -4.31
C ASN A 48 -6.94 -7.94 -4.18
N VAL A 49 -8.14 -7.51 -4.54
CA VAL A 49 -8.51 -6.07 -4.50
C VAL A 49 -8.37 -5.49 -3.09
N LEU A 50 -8.81 -6.25 -2.08
CA LEU A 50 -8.77 -5.86 -0.67
C LEU A 50 -7.63 -6.55 0.11
N ARG A 51 -6.64 -7.13 -0.57
CA ARG A 51 -5.59 -7.94 0.08
C ARG A 51 -4.82 -7.18 1.15
N ALA A 52 -4.55 -5.89 0.99
CA ALA A 52 -3.87 -5.08 2.01
C ALA A 52 -4.61 -5.07 3.35
N PHE A 53 -5.91 -5.33 3.37
CA PHE A 53 -6.76 -5.40 4.55
C PHE A 53 -6.94 -6.84 5.10
N THR A 54 -6.21 -7.82 4.60
CA THR A 54 -6.26 -9.19 5.14
C THR A 54 -5.20 -9.46 6.21
N PHE A 55 -4.28 -8.52 6.40
CA PHE A 55 -3.26 -8.56 7.47
C PHE A 55 -3.80 -7.87 8.74
N PRO A 56 -3.34 -8.26 9.94
CA PRO A 56 -3.92 -7.77 11.20
C PRO A 56 -3.84 -6.23 11.35
N PHE A 57 -4.98 -5.58 11.54
CA PHE A 57 -5.12 -4.14 11.73
C PHE A 57 -4.26 -3.61 12.88
N GLU A 58 -4.32 -4.28 14.02
CA GLU A 58 -3.62 -3.87 15.25
C GLU A 58 -2.09 -4.00 15.15
N GLN A 59 -1.58 -4.79 14.21
CA GLN A 59 -0.14 -5.00 14.04
C GLN A 59 0.52 -3.96 13.13
N VAL A 60 -0.26 -3.11 12.44
CA VAL A 60 0.30 -2.13 11.52
C VAL A 60 1.09 -1.07 12.29
N ARG A 61 2.40 -0.98 12.01
CA ARG A 61 3.32 0.02 12.57
C ARG A 61 3.95 0.91 11.50
N VAL A 62 3.97 0.44 10.26
CA VAL A 62 4.43 1.24 9.12
C VAL A 62 3.36 1.23 8.04
N LEU A 63 3.08 2.40 7.47
CA LEU A 63 2.19 2.57 6.31
C LEU A 63 3.01 3.07 5.12
N ILE A 64 3.07 2.28 4.05
CA ILE A 64 3.66 2.70 2.76
C ILE A 64 2.53 2.91 1.76
N VAL A 65 2.42 4.13 1.22
CA VAL A 65 1.33 4.49 0.31
C VAL A 65 1.82 4.55 -1.13
N GLY A 66 1.21 3.71 -1.99
CA GLY A 66 1.30 3.78 -3.44
C GLY A 66 0.12 4.55 -4.05
N GLN A 67 0.17 4.79 -5.36
CA GLN A 67 -0.90 5.49 -6.10
C GLN A 67 -2.02 4.53 -6.51
N ASP A 68 -1.72 3.66 -7.44
CA ASP A 68 -2.61 2.66 -8.02
C ASP A 68 -1.83 1.38 -8.37
N PRO A 69 -2.51 0.25 -8.60
CA PRO A 69 -1.84 -1.00 -8.93
C PRO A 69 -1.08 -0.91 -10.27
N TYR A 70 -0.09 -1.76 -10.44
CA TYR A 70 0.58 -1.92 -11.73
C TYR A 70 -0.45 -2.27 -12.81
N PRO A 71 -0.47 -1.54 -13.94
CA PRO A 71 -1.43 -1.80 -15.01
C PRO A 71 -1.04 -2.97 -15.92
N THR A 72 0.16 -3.51 -15.76
CA THR A 72 0.62 -4.68 -16.51
C THR A 72 -0.06 -5.94 -15.98
N PRO A 73 -0.75 -6.72 -16.84
CA PRO A 73 -1.34 -8.00 -16.43
C PRO A 73 -0.32 -8.92 -15.75
N GLY A 74 -0.73 -9.56 -14.66
CA GLY A 74 0.13 -10.45 -13.87
C GLY A 74 1.02 -9.75 -12.82
N HIS A 75 1.12 -8.42 -12.82
CA HIS A 75 1.97 -7.71 -11.85
C HIS A 75 1.26 -7.38 -10.55
N ALA A 76 0.05 -6.83 -10.62
CA ALA A 76 -0.67 -6.36 -9.45
C ALA A 76 -1.16 -7.52 -8.56
N VAL A 77 -0.78 -7.51 -7.29
CA VAL A 77 -1.12 -8.54 -6.30
C VAL A 77 -1.92 -8.01 -5.12
N GLY A 78 -2.41 -6.75 -5.17
CA GLY A 78 -3.20 -6.13 -4.10
C GLY A 78 -2.40 -5.52 -2.96
N LEU A 79 -1.07 -5.52 -3.05
CA LEU A 79 -0.16 -4.82 -2.16
C LEU A 79 0.62 -3.78 -2.97
N SER A 80 0.73 -2.55 -2.48
CA SER A 80 1.46 -1.49 -3.19
C SER A 80 2.91 -1.89 -3.43
N PHE A 81 3.42 -1.60 -4.63
CA PHE A 81 4.79 -1.91 -5.10
C PHE A 81 5.12 -3.41 -5.23
N SER A 82 4.37 -4.32 -4.60
CA SER A 82 4.61 -5.76 -4.66
C SER A 82 4.16 -6.37 -5.98
N VAL A 83 4.86 -7.42 -6.40
CA VAL A 83 4.47 -8.29 -7.53
C VAL A 83 4.52 -9.75 -7.11
N ALA A 84 3.98 -10.65 -7.93
CA ALA A 84 4.10 -12.09 -7.70
C ALA A 84 5.57 -12.53 -7.78
N PRO A 85 5.97 -13.61 -7.06
CA PRO A 85 7.37 -14.03 -6.95
C PRO A 85 8.05 -14.36 -8.27
N ASP A 86 7.29 -14.74 -9.27
CA ASP A 86 7.75 -15.16 -10.61
C ASP A 86 7.84 -14.00 -11.62
N VAL A 87 7.40 -12.80 -11.26
CA VAL A 87 7.44 -11.64 -12.16
C VAL A 87 8.87 -11.24 -12.48
N ARG A 88 9.21 -11.27 -13.77
CA ARG A 88 10.48 -10.81 -14.32
C ARG A 88 10.27 -10.17 -15.72
N PRO A 89 10.94 -9.06 -16.05
CA PRO A 89 11.71 -8.22 -15.13
C PRO A 89 10.86 -7.55 -14.06
N LEU A 90 11.48 -7.11 -12.97
CA LEU A 90 10.78 -6.36 -11.94
C LEU A 90 10.32 -4.98 -12.46
N PRO A 91 9.21 -4.44 -11.94
CA PRO A 91 8.86 -3.04 -12.21
C PRO A 91 9.97 -2.09 -11.75
N ARG A 92 10.28 -1.08 -12.57
CA ARG A 92 11.41 -0.17 -12.32
C ARG A 92 11.34 0.56 -10.97
N SER A 93 10.15 0.87 -10.49
CA SER A 93 9.99 1.47 -9.16
C SER A 93 10.41 0.50 -8.06
N LEU A 94 10.08 -0.79 -8.20
CA LEU A 94 10.48 -1.83 -7.25
C LEU A 94 11.99 -2.09 -7.29
N ASP A 95 12.62 -2.11 -8.47
CA ASP A 95 14.08 -2.17 -8.61
C ASP A 95 14.76 -1.00 -7.85
N ASN A 96 14.21 0.20 -7.97
CA ASN A 96 14.73 1.37 -7.27
C ASN A 96 14.53 1.24 -5.74
N ILE A 97 13.39 0.70 -5.29
CA ILE A 97 13.14 0.40 -3.88
C ILE A 97 14.19 -0.59 -3.37
N PHE A 98 14.49 -1.66 -4.11
CA PHE A 98 15.50 -2.65 -3.72
C PHE A 98 16.92 -2.10 -3.77
N THR A 99 17.21 -1.17 -4.68
CA THR A 99 18.48 -0.44 -4.68
C THR A 99 18.68 0.38 -3.40
N GLU A 100 17.65 1.12 -2.99
CA GLU A 100 17.68 1.91 -1.75
C GLU A 100 17.70 0.99 -0.52
N TYR A 101 16.91 -0.07 -0.51
CA TYR A 101 16.88 -1.10 0.52
C TYR A 101 18.28 -1.67 0.82
N GLY A 102 19.00 -2.08 -0.22
CA GLY A 102 20.36 -2.59 -0.06
C GLY A 102 21.35 -1.54 0.46
N LYS A 103 21.21 -0.28 0.02
CA LYS A 103 22.07 0.83 0.48
C LYS A 103 21.76 1.26 1.91
N ASP A 104 20.50 1.29 2.28
CA ASP A 104 20.05 1.72 3.61
C ASP A 104 20.33 0.67 4.70
N LEU A 105 20.08 -0.60 4.40
CA LEU A 105 20.12 -1.69 5.38
C LEU A 105 21.34 -2.61 5.25
N GLY A 106 22.07 -2.55 4.14
CA GLY A 106 23.21 -3.43 3.87
C GLY A 106 22.79 -4.88 3.55
N TYR A 107 21.53 -5.14 3.25
CA TYR A 107 21.04 -6.48 2.91
C TYR A 107 21.28 -6.81 1.42
N PRO A 108 21.42 -8.10 1.08
CA PRO A 108 21.51 -8.50 -0.30
C PRO A 108 20.22 -8.15 -1.07
N PRO A 109 20.30 -8.03 -2.41
CA PRO A 109 19.09 -7.86 -3.22
C PRO A 109 18.12 -9.01 -3.00
N PRO A 110 16.81 -8.74 -2.80
CA PRO A 110 15.80 -9.78 -2.68
C PRO A 110 15.72 -10.68 -3.91
N SER A 111 15.45 -11.97 -3.72
CA SER A 111 15.36 -12.95 -4.81
C SER A 111 14.07 -12.81 -5.63
N THR A 112 13.04 -12.18 -5.07
CA THR A 112 11.73 -11.98 -5.71
C THR A 112 11.21 -10.55 -5.49
N GLY A 113 10.16 -10.16 -6.23
CA GLY A 113 9.46 -8.89 -6.02
C GLY A 113 8.28 -8.99 -5.05
N ASP A 114 8.16 -10.08 -4.32
CA ASP A 114 7.08 -10.28 -3.36
C ASP A 114 7.38 -9.60 -2.02
N LEU A 115 6.57 -8.61 -1.65
CA LEU A 115 6.68 -7.86 -0.40
C LEU A 115 5.72 -8.39 0.69
N THR A 116 5.09 -9.54 0.48
CA THR A 116 4.20 -10.19 1.47
C THR A 116 4.87 -10.32 2.85
N PRO A 117 6.18 -10.67 2.97
CA PRO A 117 6.83 -10.75 4.27
C PRO A 117 6.84 -9.43 5.06
N TRP A 118 6.87 -8.28 4.38
CA TRP A 118 6.73 -6.99 5.06
C TRP A 118 5.31 -6.80 5.60
N ALA A 119 4.28 -7.16 4.81
CA ALA A 119 2.89 -7.06 5.25
C ALA A 119 2.61 -7.96 6.47
N GLU A 120 3.17 -9.16 6.52
CA GLU A 120 3.08 -10.08 7.65
C GLU A 120 3.77 -9.56 8.92
N ARG A 121 4.69 -8.60 8.78
CA ARG A 121 5.45 -8.01 9.89
C ARG A 121 4.98 -6.62 10.30
N GLY A 122 3.79 -6.23 9.87
CA GLY A 122 3.15 -4.99 10.28
C GLY A 122 3.43 -3.78 9.38
N VAL A 123 3.81 -4.01 8.11
CA VAL A 123 3.89 -2.97 7.10
C VAL A 123 2.63 -3.00 6.23
N MET A 124 1.79 -1.99 6.33
CA MET A 124 0.65 -1.86 5.41
C MET A 124 1.11 -1.29 4.07
N LEU A 125 1.02 -2.10 3.03
CA LEU A 125 1.34 -1.75 1.65
C LEU A 125 0.04 -1.37 0.91
N LEU A 126 -0.35 -0.09 1.00
CA LEU A 126 -1.66 0.40 0.54
C LEU A 126 -1.54 1.27 -0.71
N ASN A 127 -2.28 0.96 -1.77
CA ASN A 127 -2.52 1.90 -2.86
C ASN A 127 -3.69 2.84 -2.52
N ARG A 128 -3.61 4.12 -2.91
CA ARG A 128 -4.73 5.07 -2.78
C ARG A 128 -5.94 4.66 -3.60
N VAL A 129 -5.71 4.08 -4.77
CA VAL A 129 -6.73 3.51 -5.66
C VAL A 129 -6.46 2.02 -5.78
N LEU A 130 -7.43 1.17 -5.44
CA LEU A 130 -7.20 -0.25 -5.26
C LEU A 130 -7.29 -1.07 -6.55
N THR A 131 -7.77 -0.47 -7.63
CA THR A 131 -7.89 -1.15 -8.93
C THR A 131 -7.51 -0.23 -10.09
N VAL A 132 -7.20 -0.84 -11.23
CA VAL A 132 -6.82 -0.15 -12.46
C VAL A 132 -7.27 -0.97 -13.68
N ARG A 133 -7.57 -0.35 -14.82
CA ARG A 133 -7.73 -1.09 -16.09
C ARG A 133 -6.38 -1.61 -16.58
N PRO A 134 -6.33 -2.82 -17.14
CA PRO A 134 -5.11 -3.32 -17.79
C PRO A 134 -4.58 -2.32 -18.83
N GLY A 135 -3.27 -2.05 -18.76
CA GLY A 135 -2.60 -1.15 -19.70
C GLY A 135 -2.89 0.35 -19.54
N THR A 136 -3.77 0.77 -18.61
CA THR A 136 -4.21 2.17 -18.49
C THR A 136 -4.01 2.71 -17.06
N PRO A 137 -2.82 3.24 -16.74
CA PRO A 137 -2.54 3.80 -15.42
C PRO A 137 -3.56 4.87 -15.02
N ALA A 138 -3.86 4.96 -13.72
CA ALA A 138 -4.78 5.94 -13.12
C ALA A 138 -6.24 5.90 -13.63
N SER A 139 -6.63 4.86 -14.39
CA SER A 139 -7.97 4.76 -15.01
C SER A 139 -9.13 4.67 -14.01
N HIS A 140 -8.88 4.23 -12.77
CA HIS A 140 -9.89 4.16 -11.72
C HIS A 140 -9.75 5.27 -10.66
N ARG A 141 -8.89 6.26 -10.89
CA ARG A 141 -8.78 7.44 -10.02
C ARG A 141 -10.09 8.23 -10.03
N GLY A 142 -10.52 8.69 -8.85
CA GLY A 142 -11.77 9.44 -8.70
C GLY A 142 -13.04 8.60 -8.85
N LYS A 143 -12.94 7.26 -8.84
CA LYS A 143 -14.11 6.37 -8.93
C LYS A 143 -14.68 5.97 -7.57
N GLY A 144 -13.95 6.25 -6.47
CA GLY A 144 -14.45 6.06 -5.11
C GLY A 144 -13.54 5.27 -4.17
N TRP A 145 -12.45 4.67 -4.65
CA TRP A 145 -11.50 3.99 -3.80
C TRP A 145 -10.82 4.91 -2.79
N GLU A 146 -10.64 6.17 -3.15
CA GLU A 146 -10.00 7.17 -2.29
C GLU A 146 -10.72 7.35 -0.96
N ALA A 147 -12.05 7.30 -0.95
CA ALA A 147 -12.85 7.37 0.28
C ALA A 147 -12.61 6.14 1.19
N VAL A 148 -12.49 4.96 0.60
CA VAL A 148 -12.21 3.71 1.34
C VAL A 148 -10.81 3.76 1.97
N THR A 149 -9.80 4.12 1.19
CA THR A 149 -8.40 4.17 1.64
C THR A 149 -8.16 5.34 2.62
N GLU A 150 -8.89 6.45 2.47
CA GLU A 150 -8.88 7.54 3.45
C GLU A 150 -9.45 7.09 4.80
N CYS A 151 -10.59 6.40 4.80
CA CYS A 151 -11.16 5.83 6.01
C CYS A 151 -10.18 4.88 6.71
N ALA A 152 -9.50 4.02 5.95
CA ALA A 152 -8.48 3.11 6.48
C ALA A 152 -7.31 3.86 7.14
N ILE A 153 -6.79 4.91 6.49
CA ILE A 153 -5.67 5.70 7.04
C ILE A 153 -6.12 6.43 8.31
N ARG A 154 -7.31 7.04 8.31
CA ARG A 154 -7.87 7.68 9.50
C ARG A 154 -8.07 6.70 10.65
N ALA A 155 -8.50 5.48 10.37
CA ALA A 155 -8.66 4.44 11.39
C ALA A 155 -7.31 4.04 12.00
N LEU A 156 -6.22 3.93 11.20
CA LEU A 156 -4.87 3.69 11.71
C LEU A 156 -4.40 4.81 12.64
N VAL A 157 -4.62 6.05 12.24
CA VAL A 157 -4.27 7.24 13.04
C VAL A 157 -5.06 7.28 14.35
N ALA A 158 -6.35 6.96 14.30
CA ALA A 158 -7.25 6.98 15.46
C ALA A 158 -6.95 5.89 16.51
N ARG A 159 -6.05 4.93 16.23
CA ARG A 159 -5.59 3.96 17.25
C ARG A 159 -4.73 4.59 18.34
N GLU A 160 -4.18 5.79 18.10
CA GLU A 160 -3.22 6.43 18.99
C GLU A 160 -2.04 5.51 19.38
N GLN A 161 -1.58 4.74 18.40
CA GLN A 161 -0.45 3.82 18.50
C GLN A 161 0.70 4.28 17.59
N PRO A 162 1.95 3.95 17.90
CA PRO A 162 3.09 4.29 17.07
C PRO A 162 2.89 3.87 15.60
N LEU A 163 2.93 4.84 14.71
CA LEU A 163 2.77 4.65 13.28
C LEU A 163 3.76 5.50 12.49
N VAL A 164 4.53 4.89 11.61
CA VAL A 164 5.38 5.60 10.66
C VAL A 164 4.75 5.54 9.28
N ALA A 165 4.41 6.69 8.70
CA ALA A 165 3.91 6.79 7.34
C ALA A 165 5.04 7.13 6.37
N VAL A 166 5.31 6.25 5.40
CA VAL A 166 6.29 6.47 4.35
C VAL A 166 5.56 6.95 3.11
N LEU A 167 5.76 8.22 2.77
CA LEU A 167 5.06 8.94 1.72
C LEU A 167 6.01 9.19 0.54
N TRP A 168 5.89 8.38 -0.50
CA TRP A 168 6.70 8.48 -1.70
C TRP A 168 6.01 9.25 -2.80
N GLY A 169 6.50 10.46 -3.06
CA GLY A 169 6.02 11.36 -4.11
C GLY A 169 4.87 12.27 -3.68
N ARG A 170 4.55 13.22 -4.55
CA ARG A 170 3.59 14.29 -4.25
C ARG A 170 2.18 13.79 -3.91
N ASP A 171 1.70 12.78 -4.60
CA ASP A 171 0.34 12.26 -4.36
C ASP A 171 0.23 11.64 -2.95
N ALA A 172 1.25 10.90 -2.49
CA ALA A 172 1.30 10.39 -1.13
C ALA A 172 1.45 11.52 -0.10
N SER A 173 2.24 12.54 -0.39
CA SER A 173 2.43 13.69 0.53
C SER A 173 1.14 14.49 0.76
N THR A 174 0.12 14.38 -0.11
CA THR A 174 -1.21 15.00 0.13
C THR A 174 -1.93 14.41 1.34
N LEU A 175 -1.49 13.25 1.83
CA LEU A 175 -2.07 12.59 3.01
C LEU A 175 -1.54 13.17 4.33
N LYS A 176 -0.45 13.96 4.30
CA LYS A 176 0.20 14.50 5.50
C LYS A 176 -0.75 15.20 6.47
N PRO A 177 -1.72 16.04 6.03
CA PRO A 177 -2.65 16.66 6.96
C PRO A 177 -3.52 15.66 7.75
N MET A 178 -3.72 14.45 7.23
CA MET A 178 -4.47 13.40 7.92
C MET A 178 -3.66 12.72 9.04
N LEU A 179 -2.35 12.89 9.01
CA LEU A 179 -1.39 12.29 9.94
C LEU A 179 -0.97 13.28 11.05
N GLU A 180 -1.37 14.55 10.95
CA GLU A 180 -1.02 15.58 11.91
C GLU A 180 -1.83 15.41 13.22
N GLY A 181 -1.16 15.66 14.36
CA GLY A 181 -1.79 15.63 15.69
C GLY A 181 -2.01 14.23 16.27
N SER A 182 -1.38 13.21 15.72
CA SER A 182 -1.42 11.82 16.18
C SER A 182 -0.02 11.31 16.53
N ASP A 183 0.06 10.11 17.14
CA ASP A 183 1.32 9.36 17.32
C ASP A 183 1.86 8.80 15.98
N CYS A 184 1.65 9.54 14.91
CA CYS A 184 2.09 9.22 13.56
C CYS A 184 3.19 10.19 13.11
N VAL A 185 4.28 9.62 12.59
CA VAL A 185 5.39 10.40 12.00
C VAL A 185 5.52 10.06 10.52
N ALA A 186 5.56 11.10 9.67
CA ALA A 186 5.74 10.93 8.24
C ALA A 186 7.20 11.03 7.80
N ILE A 187 7.64 10.10 6.94
CA ILE A 187 8.88 10.16 6.18
C ILE A 187 8.50 10.47 4.73
N GLU A 188 8.93 11.62 4.23
CA GLU A 188 8.65 12.04 2.86
C GLU A 188 9.90 11.96 1.99
N SER A 189 9.73 11.50 0.75
CA SER A 189 10.76 11.57 -0.30
C SER A 189 10.11 11.59 -1.68
N PRO A 190 10.86 11.93 -2.74
CA PRO A 190 10.40 11.71 -4.12
C PRO A 190 9.98 10.26 -4.35
N HIS A 191 9.13 10.03 -5.36
CA HIS A 191 8.66 8.70 -5.72
C HIS A 191 9.81 7.83 -6.26
N PRO A 192 9.83 6.50 -5.99
CA PRO A 192 10.87 5.58 -6.47
C PRO A 192 10.87 5.36 -7.99
N SER A 193 9.98 5.99 -8.75
CA SER A 193 9.97 5.87 -10.22
C SER A 193 11.28 6.39 -10.85
N PRO A 194 11.70 5.85 -12.02
CA PRO A 194 12.89 6.34 -12.73
C PRO A 194 12.89 7.86 -12.98
N LEU A 195 11.71 8.48 -13.09
CA LEU A 195 11.57 9.92 -13.34
C LEU A 195 11.96 10.79 -12.14
N SER A 196 12.01 10.23 -10.93
CA SER A 196 12.19 11.00 -9.69
C SER A 196 13.15 10.38 -8.69
N ALA A 197 13.52 9.12 -8.83
CA ALA A 197 14.34 8.43 -7.83
C ALA A 197 15.69 9.12 -7.57
N SER A 198 16.35 9.64 -8.62
CA SER A 198 17.62 10.39 -8.49
C SER A 198 17.46 11.79 -7.85
N ARG A 199 16.23 12.25 -7.66
CA ARG A 199 15.94 13.59 -7.12
C ARG A 199 15.77 13.60 -5.59
N GLY A 200 16.18 12.52 -4.90
CA GLY A 200 16.14 12.41 -3.44
C GLY A 200 15.38 11.21 -2.88
N PHE A 201 14.93 10.26 -3.70
CA PHE A 201 14.51 8.95 -3.22
C PHE A 201 15.72 8.13 -2.79
N PHE A 202 16.75 8.05 -3.66
CA PHE A 202 18.02 7.44 -3.29
C PHE A 202 18.72 8.25 -2.21
N GLY A 203 19.09 7.58 -1.12
CA GLY A 203 19.68 8.17 0.08
C GLY A 203 18.65 8.71 1.08
N SER A 204 17.34 8.53 0.84
CA SER A 204 16.29 8.92 1.79
C SER A 204 16.22 8.03 3.04
N ARG A 205 16.81 6.82 2.97
CA ARG A 205 16.90 5.85 4.07
C ARG A 205 15.56 5.56 4.75
N PRO A 206 14.51 5.21 3.99
CA PRO A 206 13.17 5.10 4.54
C PRO A 206 13.04 3.94 5.55
N PHE A 207 13.78 2.85 5.37
CA PHE A 207 13.66 1.64 6.17
C PHE A 207 14.32 1.79 7.55
N SER A 208 15.60 2.22 7.60
CA SER A 208 16.31 2.45 8.85
C SER A 208 15.67 3.60 9.63
N ARG A 209 15.27 4.69 8.96
CA ARG A 209 14.58 5.82 9.59
C ARG A 209 13.22 5.43 10.17
N ALA A 210 12.47 4.55 9.48
CA ALA A 210 11.21 4.04 10.03
C ALA A 210 11.45 3.28 11.35
N ASN A 211 12.48 2.44 11.42
CA ASN A 211 12.83 1.73 12.63
C ASN A 211 13.32 2.67 13.74
N GLU A 212 14.19 3.64 13.43
CA GLU A 212 14.64 4.67 14.37
C GLU A 212 13.45 5.45 14.98
N LEU A 213 12.42 5.74 14.18
CA LEU A 213 11.22 6.43 14.65
C LEU A 213 10.32 5.53 15.50
N LEU A 214 10.11 4.27 15.09
CA LEU A 214 9.35 3.29 15.89
C LEU A 214 9.97 3.10 17.28
N GLU A 215 11.30 2.91 17.35
CA GLU A 215 12.02 2.77 18.61
C GLU A 215 11.89 4.02 19.49
N LYS A 216 11.98 5.23 18.93
CA LYS A 216 11.74 6.49 19.65
C LYS A 216 10.33 6.62 20.21
N MET A 217 9.35 6.01 19.56
CA MET A 217 7.96 5.94 20.01
C MET A 217 7.69 4.75 20.94
N GLY A 218 8.72 3.95 21.27
CA GLY A 218 8.59 2.79 22.14
C GLY A 218 7.98 1.54 21.49
N ALA A 219 7.97 1.49 20.16
CA ALA A 219 7.49 0.33 19.40
C ALA A 219 8.64 -0.53 18.85
N ASP A 220 8.37 -1.80 18.64
CA ASP A 220 9.34 -2.71 18.04
C ASP A 220 9.64 -2.34 16.59
N PRO A 221 10.91 -2.41 16.15
CA PRO A 221 11.29 -2.17 14.76
C PRO A 221 10.71 -3.24 13.84
N ILE A 222 10.62 -2.90 12.55
CA ILE A 222 10.27 -3.85 11.49
C ILE A 222 11.50 -4.68 11.11
N ASP A 223 11.32 -5.98 10.97
CA ASP A 223 12.28 -6.83 10.28
C ASP A 223 12.06 -6.72 8.77
N TRP A 224 12.89 -5.92 8.11
CA TRP A 224 12.80 -5.64 6.68
C TRP A 224 13.37 -6.74 5.78
N ARG A 225 14.00 -7.80 6.32
CA ARG A 225 14.65 -8.85 5.51
C ARG A 225 13.64 -9.53 4.59
N LEU A 226 14.03 -9.67 3.34
CA LEU A 226 13.31 -10.42 2.31
C LEU A 226 14.13 -11.65 1.89
N PRO A 227 13.47 -12.69 1.37
CA PRO A 227 14.13 -13.90 0.85
C PRO A 227 15.08 -13.64 -0.31
#